data_d50996b87d194d9a5f60fed5b6071d86
#
_entry.id   d50996b87d194d9a5f60fed5b6071d86
#
_cell.length_a   1.000
_cell.length_b   1.000
_cell.length_c   1.000
_cell.angle_alpha   90.00
_cell.angle_beta   90.00
_cell.angle_gamma   90.00
#
_symmetry.space_group_name_H-M   'P 1'
#
loop_
_entity.id
_entity.type
_entity.pdbx_description
1 polymer ?
#
loop_
_entity_poly.entity_id
_entity_poly.type
_entity_poly.pdbx_seq_one_letter_code
_entity_poly.pdbx_strand_id
1 'polypeptide(L)'
;MGLSIKVRSAMHSRMKKGRFVNHVPYGYQKAPGDKHLMVPDPNTAPIVREIFQSIIRGKSTSQIAKELNTRGVLTPLAYKQHRLKPACQNRELMWSHITVLNILKNDKYTGVMTNHTRESRYMRDKNQRRVPREEWIITENTHEALVTKEEFAAAHAMIREVKRPERKSPPVRTCVTSMSGKRVMSGI
;
A
#
# COMPACT_ATOMS: atom_id res chain seq x y z
N MET A 1 9.90 30.71 -5.85
CA MET A 1 8.97 30.13 -4.84
C MET A 1 7.51 30.01 -5.28
N GLY A 2 6.99 30.82 -6.21
CA GLY A 2 5.57 30.83 -6.60
C GLY A 2 5.01 29.55 -7.26
N LEU A 3 5.80 28.84 -8.07
CA LEU A 3 5.33 27.69 -8.84
C LEU A 3 4.95 26.49 -7.95
N SER A 4 5.69 26.23 -6.88
CA SER A 4 5.44 25.15 -5.94
C SER A 4 4.12 25.35 -5.17
N ILE A 5 3.82 26.59 -4.81
CA ILE A 5 2.57 26.94 -4.09
C ILE A 5 1.36 26.77 -5.01
N LYS A 6 1.45 27.24 -6.26
CA LYS A 6 0.38 27.09 -7.26
C LYS A 6 0.06 25.62 -7.55
N VAL A 7 1.10 24.77 -7.69
CA VAL A 7 0.92 23.32 -7.93
C VAL A 7 0.25 22.66 -6.73
N ARG A 8 0.66 22.96 -5.50
CA ARG A 8 0.02 22.42 -4.28
C ARG A 8 -1.45 22.85 -4.20
N SER A 9 -1.74 24.12 -4.40
CA SER A 9 -3.10 24.64 -4.38
C SER A 9 -3.99 23.95 -5.42
N ALA A 10 -3.50 23.77 -6.65
CA ALA A 10 -4.22 23.04 -7.70
C ALA A 10 -4.45 21.57 -7.34
N MET A 11 -3.47 20.91 -6.72
CA MET A 11 -3.64 19.54 -6.23
C MET A 11 -4.67 19.44 -5.11
N HIS A 12 -4.62 20.32 -4.12
CA HIS A 12 -5.61 20.39 -3.04
C HIS A 12 -7.02 20.65 -3.56
N SER A 13 -7.18 21.56 -4.53
CA SER A 13 -8.47 21.82 -5.17
C SER A 13 -9.03 20.57 -5.86
N ARG A 14 -8.19 19.80 -6.55
CA ARG A 14 -8.60 18.51 -7.16
C ARG A 14 -8.97 17.46 -6.11
N MET A 15 -8.21 17.36 -5.02
CA MET A 15 -8.49 16.45 -3.92
C MET A 15 -9.84 16.74 -3.27
N LYS A 16 -10.16 18.02 -3.02
CA LYS A 16 -11.47 18.46 -2.48
C LYS A 16 -12.64 18.15 -3.42
N LYS A 17 -12.40 18.15 -4.73
CA LYS A 17 -13.41 17.75 -5.75
C LYS A 17 -13.54 16.22 -5.91
N GLY A 18 -12.94 15.44 -5.05
CA GLY A 18 -12.97 13.97 -5.12
C GLY A 18 -12.19 13.37 -6.30
N ARG A 19 -11.44 14.19 -7.03
CA ARG A 19 -10.62 13.71 -8.14
C ARG A 19 -9.37 13.01 -7.61
N PHE A 20 -9.06 11.83 -8.15
CA PHE A 20 -7.85 11.16 -7.71
C PHE A 20 -6.60 11.83 -8.29
N VAL A 21 -5.56 11.89 -7.45
CA VAL A 21 -4.29 12.56 -7.80
C VAL A 21 -3.13 11.56 -7.91
N ASN A 22 -3.27 10.42 -7.27
CA ASN A 22 -2.25 9.40 -7.16
C ASN A 22 -2.42 8.24 -8.17
N HIS A 23 -1.80 7.11 -7.89
CA HIS A 23 -1.96 5.91 -8.70
C HIS A 23 -3.32 5.25 -8.46
N VAL A 24 -3.92 4.75 -9.54
CA VAL A 24 -5.15 3.96 -9.50
C VAL A 24 -4.85 2.66 -8.76
N PRO A 25 -5.67 2.26 -7.76
CA PRO A 25 -5.50 0.98 -7.08
C PRO A 25 -5.81 -0.19 -8.02
N TYR A 26 -5.32 -1.36 -7.68
CA TYR A 26 -5.63 -2.61 -8.39
C TYR A 26 -7.14 -2.86 -8.36
N GLY A 27 -7.74 -3.31 -9.43
CA GLY A 27 -9.20 -3.42 -9.58
C GLY A 27 -9.86 -2.24 -10.25
N TYR A 28 -9.13 -1.14 -10.43
CA TYR A 28 -9.60 0.04 -11.15
C TYR A 28 -8.67 0.44 -12.29
N GLN A 29 -9.22 1.15 -13.24
CA GLN A 29 -8.49 1.81 -14.32
C GLN A 29 -8.94 3.26 -14.45
N LYS A 30 -8.19 4.05 -15.20
CA LYS A 30 -8.58 5.43 -15.53
C LYS A 30 -9.71 5.41 -16.54
N ALA A 31 -10.70 6.26 -16.35
CA ALA A 31 -11.75 6.45 -17.36
C ALA A 31 -11.17 6.92 -18.70
N PRO A 32 -11.69 6.46 -19.83
CA PRO A 32 -11.17 6.83 -21.17
C PRO A 32 -11.20 8.34 -21.45
N GLY A 33 -12.14 9.07 -20.87
CA GLY A 33 -12.31 10.52 -21.07
C GLY A 33 -11.73 11.40 -19.97
N ASP A 34 -11.56 10.91 -18.76
CA ASP A 34 -11.05 11.70 -17.63
C ASP A 34 -9.96 10.95 -16.85
N LYS A 35 -8.75 11.48 -16.90
CA LYS A 35 -7.57 10.91 -16.21
C LYS A 35 -7.72 10.92 -14.67
N HIS A 36 -8.68 11.64 -14.14
CA HIS A 36 -8.92 11.80 -12.69
C HIS A 36 -10.15 11.05 -12.19
N LEU A 37 -10.84 10.33 -13.07
CA LEU A 37 -11.94 9.44 -12.72
C LEU A 37 -11.47 7.99 -12.78
N MET A 38 -11.88 7.18 -11.79
CA MET A 38 -11.61 5.76 -11.73
C MET A 38 -12.87 4.98 -12.12
N VAL A 39 -12.68 3.97 -12.96
CA VAL A 39 -13.73 3.00 -13.32
C VAL A 39 -13.24 1.59 -13.01
N PRO A 40 -14.12 0.64 -12.69
CA PRO A 40 -13.73 -0.75 -12.50
C PRO A 40 -13.00 -1.30 -13.72
N ASP A 41 -11.94 -2.05 -13.48
CA ASP A 41 -11.21 -2.76 -14.54
C ASP A 41 -11.81 -4.17 -14.67
N PRO A 42 -12.39 -4.55 -15.83
CA PRO A 42 -13.05 -5.83 -16.00
C PRO A 42 -12.14 -7.03 -15.72
N ASN A 43 -10.83 -6.89 -15.90
CA ASN A 43 -9.87 -7.97 -15.69
C ASN A 43 -9.49 -8.15 -14.23
N THR A 44 -9.42 -7.08 -13.46
CA THR A 44 -8.88 -7.11 -12.09
C THR A 44 -9.92 -6.85 -11.00
N ALA A 45 -11.05 -6.22 -11.33
CA ALA A 45 -12.14 -6.00 -10.37
C ALA A 45 -12.73 -7.31 -9.80
N PRO A 46 -12.96 -8.38 -10.61
CA PRO A 46 -13.44 -9.66 -10.08
C PRO A 46 -12.48 -10.27 -9.06
N ILE A 47 -11.15 -10.12 -9.28
CA ILE A 47 -10.13 -10.65 -8.38
C ILE A 47 -10.18 -9.93 -7.01
N VAL A 48 -10.38 -8.61 -7.03
CA VAL A 48 -10.53 -7.84 -5.77
C VAL A 48 -11.77 -8.30 -5.02
N ARG A 49 -12.91 -8.45 -5.67
CA ARG A 49 -14.15 -8.96 -5.06
C ARG A 49 -13.94 -10.36 -4.47
N GLU A 50 -13.27 -11.25 -5.19
CA GLU A 50 -12.93 -12.60 -4.73
C GLU A 50 -12.05 -12.56 -3.46
N ILE A 51 -11.06 -11.67 -3.39
CA ILE A 51 -10.20 -11.49 -2.22
C ILE A 51 -11.05 -11.13 -0.98
N PHE A 52 -11.95 -10.15 -1.10
CA PHE A 52 -12.84 -9.76 0.00
C PHE A 52 -13.78 -10.90 0.42
N GLN A 53 -14.41 -11.57 -0.52
CA GLN A 53 -15.27 -12.72 -0.22
C GLN A 53 -14.51 -13.88 0.44
N SER A 54 -13.27 -14.14 0.02
CA SER A 54 -12.44 -15.19 0.60
C SER A 54 -12.09 -14.93 2.06
N ILE A 55 -11.78 -13.67 2.42
CA ILE A 55 -11.55 -13.28 3.82
C ILE A 55 -12.84 -13.43 4.65
N ILE A 56 -13.98 -12.99 4.13
CA ILE A 56 -15.29 -13.12 4.82
C ILE A 56 -15.62 -14.60 5.06
N ARG A 57 -15.24 -15.49 4.14
CA ARG A 57 -15.36 -16.96 4.31
C ARG A 57 -14.34 -17.57 5.28
N GLY A 58 -13.50 -16.76 5.93
CA GLY A 58 -12.55 -17.20 6.96
C GLY A 58 -11.17 -17.64 6.43
N LYS A 59 -10.86 -17.47 5.13
CA LYS A 59 -9.52 -17.77 4.61
C LYS A 59 -8.51 -16.74 5.13
N SER A 60 -7.29 -17.19 5.41
CA SER A 60 -6.20 -16.29 5.79
C SER A 60 -5.62 -15.56 4.57
N THR A 61 -5.03 -14.38 4.79
CA THR A 61 -4.35 -13.63 3.72
C THR A 61 -3.23 -14.41 3.03
N SER A 62 -2.57 -15.31 3.77
CA SER A 62 -1.51 -16.18 3.23
C SER A 62 -2.09 -17.28 2.32
N GLN A 63 -3.22 -17.86 2.68
CA GLN A 63 -3.91 -18.86 1.84
C GLN A 63 -4.38 -18.23 0.53
N ILE A 64 -5.00 -17.04 0.61
CA ILE A 64 -5.44 -16.29 -0.58
C ILE A 64 -4.26 -15.97 -1.50
N ALA A 65 -3.15 -15.48 -0.95
CA ALA A 65 -1.95 -15.22 -1.73
C ALA A 65 -1.42 -16.48 -2.44
N LYS A 66 -1.42 -17.62 -1.74
CA LYS A 66 -1.01 -18.92 -2.32
C LYS A 66 -1.94 -19.35 -3.46
N GLU A 67 -3.25 -19.26 -3.27
CA GLU A 67 -4.24 -19.60 -4.31
C GLU A 67 -4.08 -18.73 -5.57
N LEU A 68 -3.91 -17.41 -5.39
CA LEU A 68 -3.68 -16.49 -6.50
C LEU A 68 -2.39 -16.80 -7.27
N ASN A 69 -1.32 -17.19 -6.55
CA ASN A 69 -0.05 -17.61 -7.16
C ASN A 69 -0.21 -18.93 -7.94
N THR A 70 -0.90 -19.92 -7.38
CA THR A 70 -1.15 -21.20 -8.05
C THR A 70 -1.95 -21.03 -9.34
N ARG A 71 -2.89 -20.06 -9.35
CA ARG A 71 -3.70 -19.72 -10.54
C ARG A 71 -2.96 -18.82 -11.53
N GLY A 72 -1.73 -18.39 -11.24
CA GLY A 72 -0.95 -17.50 -12.10
C GLY A 72 -1.52 -16.09 -12.24
N VAL A 73 -2.31 -15.62 -11.28
CA VAL A 73 -2.91 -14.28 -11.31
C VAL A 73 -1.82 -13.23 -11.15
N LEU A 74 -1.78 -12.24 -12.05
CA LEU A 74 -0.79 -11.18 -12.00
C LEU A 74 -0.95 -10.30 -10.75
N THR A 75 0.15 -10.05 -10.06
CA THR A 75 0.17 -9.11 -8.93
C THR A 75 -0.14 -7.68 -9.40
N PRO A 76 -0.55 -6.77 -8.51
CA PRO A 76 -0.80 -5.36 -8.86
C PRO A 76 0.38 -4.70 -9.58
N LEU A 77 1.60 -5.01 -9.18
CA LEU A 77 2.80 -4.47 -9.79
C LEU A 77 3.07 -5.11 -11.15
N ALA A 78 2.97 -6.44 -11.27
CA ALA A 78 3.13 -7.16 -12.52
C ALA A 78 2.09 -6.74 -13.57
N TYR A 79 0.82 -6.60 -13.16
CA TYR A 79 -0.25 -6.13 -14.01
C TYR A 79 0.00 -4.72 -14.54
N LYS A 80 0.45 -3.82 -13.67
CA LYS A 80 0.81 -2.46 -14.08
C LYS A 80 1.99 -2.45 -15.06
N GLN A 81 3.02 -3.28 -14.83
CA GLN A 81 4.18 -3.40 -15.71
C GLN A 81 3.79 -4.00 -17.07
N HIS A 82 2.99 -5.06 -17.07
CA HIS A 82 2.49 -5.69 -18.29
C HIS A 82 1.69 -4.73 -19.16
N ARG A 83 0.86 -3.88 -18.54
CA ARG A 83 0.07 -2.87 -19.25
C ARG A 83 0.94 -1.73 -19.82
N LEU A 84 2.05 -1.38 -19.16
CA LEU A 84 2.96 -0.30 -19.59
C LEU A 84 4.05 -0.79 -20.52
N LYS A 85 4.54 -2.01 -20.34
CA LYS A 85 5.63 -2.63 -21.09
C LYS A 85 5.39 -4.14 -21.23
N PRO A 86 4.63 -4.59 -22.23
CA PRO A 86 4.27 -6.00 -22.40
C PRO A 86 5.48 -6.94 -22.52
N ALA A 87 6.61 -6.44 -23.04
CA ALA A 87 7.85 -7.22 -23.21
C ALA A 87 8.62 -7.52 -21.91
N CYS A 88 8.33 -6.79 -20.82
CA CYS A 88 8.98 -7.00 -19.53
C CYS A 88 8.15 -7.93 -18.66
N GLN A 89 8.26 -9.24 -18.86
CA GLN A 89 7.64 -10.24 -17.97
C GLN A 89 8.56 -10.52 -16.79
N ASN A 90 8.41 -9.77 -15.71
CA ASN A 90 9.04 -10.13 -14.43
C ASN A 90 8.21 -11.24 -13.78
N ARG A 91 8.57 -12.51 -14.05
CA ARG A 91 7.93 -13.71 -13.50
C ARG A 91 8.09 -13.87 -11.98
N GLU A 92 8.96 -13.07 -11.36
CA GLU A 92 9.29 -13.17 -9.93
C GLU A 92 8.31 -12.43 -8.99
N LEU A 93 7.36 -11.66 -9.53
CA LEU A 93 6.42 -10.92 -8.73
C LEU A 93 5.25 -11.81 -8.28
N MET A 94 5.41 -12.43 -7.12
CA MET A 94 4.38 -13.27 -6.50
C MET A 94 3.51 -12.49 -5.52
N TRP A 95 2.26 -12.94 -5.36
CA TRP A 95 1.38 -12.45 -4.31
C TRP A 95 1.95 -12.79 -2.94
N SER A 96 1.95 -11.83 -2.06
CA SER A 96 2.30 -11.99 -0.65
C SER A 96 1.10 -11.66 0.24
N HIS A 97 1.08 -12.16 1.46
CA HIS A 97 0.06 -11.82 2.45
C HIS A 97 -0.03 -10.30 2.69
N ILE A 98 1.11 -9.58 2.58
CA ILE A 98 1.16 -8.11 2.72
C ILE A 98 0.42 -7.43 1.56
N THR A 99 0.58 -7.94 0.33
CA THR A 99 -0.11 -7.38 -0.84
C THR A 99 -1.63 -7.53 -0.69
N VAL A 100 -2.09 -8.71 -0.28
CA VAL A 100 -3.51 -8.98 0.01
C VAL A 100 -4.01 -8.08 1.14
N LEU A 101 -3.25 -7.96 2.23
CA LEU A 101 -3.60 -7.11 3.37
C LEU A 101 -3.70 -5.63 2.98
N ASN A 102 -2.82 -5.14 2.11
CA ASN A 102 -2.87 -3.76 1.62
C ASN A 102 -4.12 -3.49 0.76
N ILE A 103 -4.57 -4.48 -0.01
CA ILE A 103 -5.84 -4.39 -0.74
C ILE A 103 -7.00 -4.31 0.25
N LEU A 104 -7.08 -5.21 1.21
CA LEU A 104 -8.15 -5.26 2.20
C LEU A 104 -8.25 -4.01 3.10
N LYS A 105 -7.14 -3.31 3.33
CA LYS A 105 -7.09 -2.06 4.13
C LYS A 105 -7.36 -0.78 3.34
N ASN A 106 -7.62 -0.89 2.06
CA ASN A 106 -7.77 0.28 1.21
C ASN A 106 -9.24 0.72 1.08
N ASP A 107 -9.60 1.80 1.75
CA ASP A 107 -10.97 2.36 1.77
C ASP A 107 -11.52 2.72 0.38
N LYS A 108 -10.66 2.89 -0.62
CA LYS A 108 -11.09 3.25 -1.98
C LYS A 108 -12.00 2.21 -2.64
N TYR A 109 -11.96 0.96 -2.19
CA TYR A 109 -12.84 -0.09 -2.74
C TYR A 109 -14.31 0.10 -2.37
N THR A 110 -14.62 0.93 -1.38
CA THR A 110 -16.01 1.30 -0.99
C THR A 110 -16.55 2.53 -1.72
N GLY A 111 -15.87 3.03 -2.76
CA GLY A 111 -16.28 4.25 -3.47
C GLY A 111 -15.85 5.55 -2.79
N VAL A 112 -15.10 5.46 -1.71
CA VAL A 112 -14.60 6.61 -0.95
C VAL A 112 -13.21 7.01 -1.46
N MET A 113 -13.01 8.29 -1.77
CA MET A 113 -11.71 8.82 -2.14
C MET A 113 -11.03 9.43 -0.92
N THR A 114 -9.98 8.75 -0.44
CA THR A 114 -9.14 9.25 0.64
C THR A 114 -7.88 9.87 0.06
N ASN A 115 -7.74 11.17 0.21
CA ASN A 115 -6.60 11.96 -0.24
C ASN A 115 -5.85 12.59 0.94
N HIS A 116 -4.69 13.19 0.71
CA HIS A 116 -3.86 13.89 1.70
C HIS A 116 -3.43 13.02 2.91
N THR A 117 -3.21 11.73 2.67
CA THR A 117 -2.74 10.79 3.73
C THR A 117 -1.26 10.91 4.04
N ARG A 118 -0.50 11.53 3.14
CA ARG A 118 0.94 11.77 3.26
C ARG A 118 1.29 13.14 2.71
N GLU A 119 2.24 13.80 3.37
CA GLU A 119 2.76 15.10 2.97
C GLU A 119 4.29 15.08 2.89
N SER A 120 4.84 15.75 1.86
CA SER A 120 6.27 16.02 1.73
C SER A 120 6.56 17.48 2.09
N ARG A 121 7.61 17.74 2.86
CA ARG A 121 8.02 19.13 3.17
C ARG A 121 8.41 19.92 1.92
N TYR A 122 9.08 19.25 0.98
CA TYR A 122 9.56 19.86 -0.28
C TYR A 122 9.13 19.02 -1.48
N MET A 123 9.11 19.60 -2.68
CA MET A 123 8.66 18.95 -3.92
C MET A 123 9.48 17.70 -4.35
N ARG A 124 10.65 17.47 -3.80
CA ARG A 124 11.52 16.31 -4.09
C ARG A 124 11.94 15.56 -2.82
N ASP A 125 11.27 15.84 -1.72
CA ASP A 125 11.56 15.16 -0.46
C ASP A 125 11.11 13.71 -0.56
N LYS A 126 12.06 12.79 -0.37
CA LYS A 126 11.78 11.35 -0.31
C LYS A 126 11.11 10.95 1.01
N ASN A 127 11.27 11.77 2.05
CA ASN A 127 10.74 11.52 3.38
C ASN A 127 9.33 12.10 3.51
N GLN A 128 8.33 11.29 3.15
CA GLN A 128 6.93 11.62 3.37
C GLN A 128 6.51 11.30 4.80
N ARG A 129 5.98 12.27 5.52
CA ARG A 129 5.33 12.02 6.81
C ARG A 129 3.87 11.64 6.61
N ARG A 130 3.34 10.84 7.52
CA ARG A 130 1.90 10.57 7.59
C ARG A 130 1.19 11.78 8.17
N VAL A 131 0.10 12.15 7.54
CA VAL A 131 -0.79 13.20 8.01
C VAL A 131 -1.79 12.60 8.99
N PRO A 132 -2.15 13.27 10.10
CA PRO A 132 -3.21 12.84 11.00
C PRO A 132 -4.52 12.62 10.25
N ARG A 133 -5.37 11.70 10.75
CA ARG A 133 -6.61 11.30 10.06
C ARG A 133 -7.62 12.45 9.95
N GLU A 134 -7.58 13.37 10.89
CA GLU A 134 -8.42 14.55 10.95
C GLU A 134 -8.18 15.53 9.78
N GLU A 135 -6.97 15.52 9.23
CA GLU A 135 -6.57 16.36 8.10
C GLU A 135 -6.76 15.66 6.73
N TRP A 136 -7.22 14.42 6.72
CA TRP A 136 -7.43 13.70 5.46
C TRP A 136 -8.62 14.30 4.71
N ILE A 137 -8.47 14.41 3.41
CA ILE A 137 -9.56 14.85 2.52
C ILE A 137 -10.30 13.57 2.09
N ILE A 138 -11.47 13.35 2.69
CA ILE A 138 -12.32 12.20 2.41
C ILE A 138 -13.52 12.70 1.60
N THR A 139 -13.74 12.11 0.42
CA THR A 139 -14.89 12.41 -0.44
C THR A 139 -15.60 11.11 -0.76
N GLU A 140 -16.87 11.01 -0.44
CA GLU A 140 -17.69 9.83 -0.71
C GLU A 140 -18.25 9.83 -2.14
N ASN A 141 -18.64 8.67 -2.63
CA ASN A 141 -19.33 8.46 -3.92
C ASN A 141 -18.60 9.08 -5.11
N THR A 142 -17.27 8.99 -5.14
CA THR A 142 -16.45 9.54 -6.23
C THR A 142 -16.30 8.58 -7.41
N HIS A 143 -16.53 7.30 -7.20
CA HIS A 143 -16.39 6.25 -8.20
C HIS A 143 -17.22 5.02 -7.81
N GLU A 144 -17.44 4.11 -8.74
CA GLU A 144 -18.17 2.87 -8.50
C GLU A 144 -17.45 2.02 -7.45
N ALA A 145 -18.16 1.62 -6.40
CA ALA A 145 -17.63 0.74 -5.36
C ALA A 145 -17.49 -0.70 -5.89
N LEU A 146 -16.38 -1.37 -5.61
CA LEU A 146 -16.21 -2.81 -5.88
C LEU A 146 -16.77 -3.67 -4.77
N VAL A 147 -16.83 -3.13 -3.55
CA VAL A 147 -17.22 -3.82 -2.32
C VAL A 147 -18.13 -2.90 -1.53
N THR A 148 -19.17 -3.45 -0.91
CA THR A 148 -20.06 -2.67 -0.05
C THR A 148 -19.35 -2.26 1.26
N LYS A 149 -19.85 -1.20 1.92
CA LYS A 149 -19.32 -0.78 3.23
C LYS A 149 -19.44 -1.89 4.28
N GLU A 150 -20.47 -2.72 4.18
CA GLU A 150 -20.74 -3.86 5.07
C GLU A 150 -19.72 -5.00 4.85
N GLU A 151 -19.50 -5.40 3.60
CA GLU A 151 -18.49 -6.41 3.25
C GLU A 151 -17.08 -5.95 3.65
N PHE A 152 -16.77 -4.66 3.47
CA PHE A 152 -15.50 -4.09 3.90
C PHE A 152 -15.33 -4.16 5.41
N ALA A 153 -16.37 -3.80 6.18
CA ALA A 153 -16.35 -3.89 7.64
C ALA A 153 -16.23 -5.34 8.12
N ALA A 154 -16.97 -6.28 7.50
CA ALA A 154 -16.88 -7.71 7.80
C ALA A 154 -15.47 -8.27 7.53
N ALA A 155 -14.86 -7.90 6.39
CA ALA A 155 -13.49 -8.30 6.07
C ALA A 155 -12.49 -7.76 7.09
N HIS A 156 -12.65 -6.50 7.54
CA HIS A 156 -11.81 -5.90 8.58
C HIS A 156 -11.93 -6.59 9.94
N ALA A 157 -13.15 -7.03 10.33
CA ALA A 157 -13.36 -7.78 11.57
C ALA A 157 -12.64 -9.14 11.55
N MET A 158 -12.51 -9.77 10.37
CA MET A 158 -11.81 -11.03 10.19
C MET A 158 -10.29 -10.91 10.13
N ILE A 159 -9.77 -9.73 9.81
CA ILE A 159 -8.33 -9.48 9.81
C ILE A 159 -7.87 -9.38 11.27
N ARG A 160 -7.33 -10.46 11.80
CA ARG A 160 -6.65 -10.43 13.09
C ARG A 160 -5.43 -9.52 12.98
N GLU A 161 -5.37 -8.48 13.79
CA GLU A 161 -4.13 -7.76 14.01
C GLU A 161 -3.13 -8.74 14.61
N VAL A 162 -2.24 -9.25 13.78
CA VAL A 162 -1.06 -9.94 14.28
C VAL A 162 -0.21 -8.85 14.90
N LYS A 163 -0.39 -8.60 16.21
CA LYS A 163 0.55 -7.80 17.01
C LYS A 163 1.91 -8.46 16.79
N ARG A 164 2.79 -7.81 16.06
CA ARG A 164 4.19 -8.22 16.01
C ARG A 164 4.66 -8.22 17.46
N PRO A 165 5.18 -9.35 17.99
CA PRO A 165 5.83 -9.32 19.28
C PRO A 165 6.89 -8.22 19.17
N GLU A 166 6.88 -7.31 20.15
CA GLU A 166 7.86 -6.24 20.27
C GLU A 166 9.24 -6.87 20.12
N ARG A 167 9.98 -6.53 19.07
CA ARG A 167 11.35 -7.02 18.91
C ARG A 167 12.12 -6.45 20.09
N LYS A 168 12.30 -7.25 21.14
CA LYS A 168 13.25 -6.93 22.20
C LYS A 168 14.58 -6.67 21.48
N SER A 169 15.03 -5.43 21.55
CA SER A 169 16.35 -5.06 21.05
C SER A 169 17.36 -6.05 21.62
N PRO A 170 18.19 -6.69 20.79
CA PRO A 170 19.21 -7.60 21.32
C PRO A 170 20.01 -6.80 22.37
N PRO A 171 20.36 -7.45 23.51
CA PRO A 171 21.13 -6.76 24.53
C PRO A 171 22.39 -6.18 23.88
N VAL A 172 22.64 -4.91 24.13
CA VAL A 172 23.84 -4.23 23.66
C VAL A 172 25.02 -5.06 24.16
N ARG A 173 25.69 -5.77 23.26
CA ARG A 173 26.95 -6.44 23.58
C ARG A 173 27.95 -5.33 23.87
N THR A 174 28.16 -5.01 25.13
CA THR A 174 29.30 -4.23 25.56
C THR A 174 30.54 -5.05 25.21
N CYS A 175 31.26 -4.59 24.19
CA CYS A 175 32.61 -5.09 23.93
C CYS A 175 33.46 -4.71 25.13
N VAL A 176 33.67 -5.64 26.03
CA VAL A 176 34.72 -5.55 27.03
C VAL A 176 36.02 -5.71 26.26
N THR A 177 36.65 -4.60 25.90
CA THR A 177 38.04 -4.60 25.43
C THR A 177 38.91 -5.07 26.61
N SER A 178 39.25 -6.33 26.57
CA SER A 178 40.29 -6.93 27.38
C SER A 178 41.61 -6.23 27.05
N MET A 179 42.03 -5.30 27.89
CA MET A 179 43.38 -4.75 27.86
C MET A 179 44.31 -5.85 28.29
N SER A 180 44.75 -6.67 27.37
CA SER A 180 45.80 -7.65 27.58
C SER A 180 47.15 -6.95 27.78
N GLY A 181 47.66 -7.10 28.94
CA GLY A 181 49.01 -7.30 29.41
C GLY A 181 50.18 -6.65 28.64
N LYS A 182 50.79 -5.66 29.30
CA LYS A 182 52.15 -5.22 29.05
C LYS A 182 53.11 -6.43 29.14
N ARG A 183 53.75 -6.73 28.05
CA ARG A 183 54.93 -7.61 28.02
C ARG A 183 56.11 -6.80 28.54
N VAL A 184 56.56 -7.09 29.74
CA VAL A 184 57.83 -6.60 30.25
C VAL A 184 58.91 -7.41 29.58
N MET A 185 59.72 -6.76 28.75
CA MET A 185 60.97 -7.27 28.23
C MET A 185 62.03 -6.96 29.31
N SER A 186 62.46 -7.95 30.08
CA SER A 186 63.70 -7.89 30.85
C SER A 186 64.84 -8.26 29.92
N GLY A 187 65.78 -7.29 29.77
CA GLY A 187 67.03 -7.52 29.13
C GLY A 187 68.06 -8.11 30.09
N ILE A 188 68.95 -8.91 29.51
CA ILE A 188 70.37 -9.03 29.88
C ILE A 188 71.12 -9.12 28.58
#